data_839e0c9e85e55fac3410fb73e7e62eeb
#
_entry.id   839e0c9e85e55fac3410fb73e7e62eeb
#
_cell.length_a   1.000
_cell.length_b   1.000
_cell.length_c   1.000
_cell.angle_alpha   90.00
_cell.angle_beta   90.00
_cell.angle_gamma   90.00
#
_symmetry.space_group_name_H-M   'P 1'
#
loop_
_entity.id
_entity.type
_entity.pdbx_description
1 polymer ?
#
loop_
_entity_poly.entity_id
_entity_poly.type
_entity_poly.pdbx_seq_one_letter_code
_entity_poly.pdbx_strand_id
1 'polypeptide(L)'
;MRSITARARSGEAIKLEWTDVDSTRKLVKITPEKGSNPRILPISDNLLGMLNTLPKKNNRLFPATLTSLKTNFFLTRKHAASKLSNQRLMKTSFHTLRHWKATMEYHKTKDIIHVQQLLGHRDIKSTMLYITLEQQLFQNTNDEFHVRVAKTTEDIKALLEVGFEYILEKDGLHFFRKRK
;
A
#
# COMPACT_ATOMS: atom_id res chain seq x y z
N MET A 1 -7.81 8.12 5.88
CA MET A 1 -6.53 8.42 6.55
C MET A 1 -5.44 7.36 6.34
N ARG A 2 -5.73 6.05 6.43
CA ARG A 2 -4.74 4.95 6.31
C ARG A 2 -3.93 4.94 5.00
N SER A 3 -4.45 5.42 3.88
CA SER A 3 -3.78 5.37 2.57
C SER A 3 -2.72 6.47 2.40
N ILE A 4 -2.97 7.69 2.87
CA ILE A 4 -1.99 8.80 2.78
C ILE A 4 -0.84 8.56 3.76
N THR A 5 -1.13 8.21 5.01
CA THR A 5 -0.10 7.99 6.04
C THR A 5 0.80 6.77 5.77
N ALA A 6 0.37 5.85 4.93
CA ALA A 6 1.23 4.74 4.50
C ALA A 6 2.30 5.16 3.47
N ARG A 7 2.14 6.31 2.80
CA ARG A 7 3.10 6.85 1.81
C ARG A 7 3.75 8.14 2.29
N ALA A 8 3.06 8.94 3.10
CA ALA A 8 3.56 10.14 3.76
C ALA A 8 3.89 9.86 5.23
N ARG A 9 4.84 10.61 5.80
CA ARG A 9 5.06 10.61 7.24
C ARG A 9 3.85 11.22 7.95
N SER A 10 3.60 10.83 9.19
CA SER A 10 2.45 11.36 9.97
C SER A 10 2.48 12.88 10.12
N GLY A 11 3.67 13.47 10.26
CA GLY A 11 3.84 14.91 10.30
C GLY A 11 3.57 15.59 8.95
N GLU A 12 4.01 14.98 7.84
CA GLU A 12 3.71 15.45 6.48
C GLU A 12 2.19 15.41 6.23
N ALA A 13 1.54 14.31 6.62
CA ALA A 13 0.11 14.13 6.39
C ALA A 13 -0.74 15.16 7.17
N ILE A 14 -0.35 15.52 8.39
CA ILE A 14 -1.11 16.48 9.22
C ILE A 14 -0.98 17.92 8.74
N LYS A 15 0.08 18.22 8.00
CA LYS A 15 0.33 19.56 7.42
C LYS A 15 -0.37 19.78 6.09
N LEU A 16 -1.02 18.74 5.52
CA LEU A 16 -1.72 18.85 4.24
C LEU A 16 -2.82 19.90 4.31
N GLU A 17 -2.89 20.70 3.27
CA GLU A 17 -3.94 21.66 3.02
C GLU A 17 -4.84 21.21 1.87
N TRP A 18 -6.03 21.82 1.75
CA TRP A 18 -6.93 21.54 0.65
C TRP A 18 -6.32 21.91 -0.71
N THR A 19 -5.45 22.91 -0.73
CA THR A 19 -4.70 23.35 -1.91
C THR A 19 -3.66 22.33 -2.40
N ASP A 20 -3.26 21.38 -1.55
CA ASP A 20 -2.36 20.28 -1.92
C ASP A 20 -3.08 19.14 -2.66
N VAL A 21 -4.42 19.14 -2.67
CA VAL A 21 -5.24 18.07 -3.24
C VAL A 21 -5.82 18.49 -4.59
N ASP A 22 -5.34 17.87 -5.66
CA ASP A 22 -5.94 17.98 -6.99
C ASP A 22 -6.97 16.85 -7.17
N SER A 23 -8.24 17.20 -6.97
CA SER A 23 -9.34 16.24 -7.09
C SER A 23 -9.59 15.79 -8.53
N THR A 24 -9.28 16.65 -9.52
CA THR A 24 -9.47 16.36 -10.94
C THR A 24 -8.47 15.33 -11.44
N ARG A 25 -7.20 15.53 -11.10
CA ARG A 25 -6.12 14.61 -11.46
C ARG A 25 -5.93 13.47 -10.46
N LYS A 26 -6.66 13.49 -9.35
CA LYS A 26 -6.53 12.54 -8.23
C LYS A 26 -5.11 12.46 -7.68
N LEU A 27 -4.52 13.62 -7.43
CA LEU A 27 -3.14 13.75 -6.94
C LEU A 27 -3.12 14.51 -5.61
N VAL A 28 -2.12 14.22 -4.78
CA VAL A 28 -1.80 15.01 -3.58
C VAL A 28 -0.31 15.35 -3.57
N LYS A 29 -0.03 16.64 -3.38
CA LYS A 29 1.33 17.16 -3.22
C LYS A 29 1.75 17.01 -1.75
N ILE A 30 2.89 16.37 -1.52
CA ILE A 30 3.46 16.22 -0.18
C ILE A 30 4.60 17.21 -0.01
N THR A 31 4.41 18.16 0.89
CA THR A 31 5.47 19.06 1.36
C THR A 31 6.36 18.31 2.35
N PRO A 32 7.68 18.23 2.10
CA PRO A 32 8.56 17.36 2.88
C PRO A 32 8.81 17.91 4.30
N GLU A 33 8.96 16.98 5.24
CA GLU A 33 9.64 17.25 6.51
C GLU A 33 11.15 17.01 6.37
N LYS A 34 11.91 17.32 7.45
CA LYS A 34 13.37 17.18 7.50
C LYS A 34 13.85 15.86 6.85
N GLY A 35 14.76 15.95 5.90
CA GLY A 35 15.40 14.80 5.25
C GLY A 35 14.53 14.04 4.23
N SER A 36 13.43 14.63 3.75
CA SER A 36 12.56 14.06 2.73
C SER A 36 12.54 14.93 1.46
N ASN A 37 12.25 14.34 0.31
CA ASN A 37 12.03 15.06 -0.94
C ASN A 37 10.54 15.38 -1.14
N PRO A 38 10.20 16.52 -1.79
CA PRO A 38 8.84 16.78 -2.24
C PRO A 38 8.41 15.72 -3.25
N ARG A 39 7.13 15.37 -3.22
CA ARG A 39 6.58 14.36 -4.12
C ARG A 39 5.09 14.53 -4.34
N ILE A 40 4.62 14.01 -5.44
CA ILE A 40 3.20 13.95 -5.79
C ILE A 40 2.76 12.48 -5.72
N LEU A 41 1.68 12.22 -5.00
CA LEU A 41 1.17 10.87 -4.80
C LEU A 41 -0.23 10.73 -5.41
N PRO A 42 -0.53 9.61 -6.09
CA PRO A 42 -1.88 9.34 -6.57
C PRO A 42 -2.83 9.03 -5.41
N ILE A 43 -4.06 9.53 -5.54
CA ILE A 43 -5.17 9.31 -4.60
C ILE A 43 -6.15 8.33 -5.25
N SER A 44 -6.55 7.28 -4.53
CA SER A 44 -7.61 6.38 -4.97
C SER A 44 -8.99 7.05 -4.86
N ASP A 45 -9.95 6.59 -5.67
CA ASP A 45 -11.33 7.10 -5.65
C ASP A 45 -11.97 6.97 -4.26
N ASN A 46 -11.74 5.85 -3.60
CA ASN A 46 -12.20 5.62 -2.24
C ASN A 46 -11.63 6.67 -1.25
N LEU A 47 -10.33 6.98 -1.35
CA LEU A 47 -9.73 8.00 -0.51
C LEU A 47 -10.26 9.39 -0.84
N LEU A 48 -10.41 9.71 -2.12
CA LEU A 48 -10.97 10.98 -2.55
C LEU A 48 -12.41 11.15 -2.05
N GLY A 49 -13.25 10.10 -2.14
CA GLY A 49 -14.59 10.08 -1.57
C GLY A 49 -14.57 10.36 -0.07
N MET A 50 -13.67 9.71 0.69
CA MET A 50 -13.51 9.96 2.12
C MET A 50 -13.05 11.38 2.43
N LEU A 51 -12.17 11.97 1.61
CA LEU A 51 -11.74 13.36 1.78
C LEU A 51 -12.90 14.34 1.54
N ASN A 52 -13.71 14.07 0.55
CA ASN A 52 -14.86 14.94 0.21
C ASN A 52 -15.94 14.96 1.30
N THR A 53 -16.00 13.96 2.20
CA THR A 53 -16.91 13.96 3.35
C THR A 53 -16.38 14.82 4.52
N LEU A 54 -15.11 15.26 4.48
CA LEU A 54 -14.55 16.09 5.55
C LEU A 54 -15.06 17.53 5.48
N PRO A 55 -15.35 18.17 6.61
CA PRO A 55 -15.77 19.56 6.64
C PRO A 55 -14.60 20.48 6.26
N LYS A 56 -14.79 21.30 5.22
CA LYS A 56 -13.82 22.29 4.73
C LYS A 56 -13.86 23.59 5.56
N LYS A 57 -13.83 23.49 6.90
CA LYS A 57 -13.88 24.66 7.78
C LYS A 57 -12.56 25.42 7.89
N ASN A 58 -11.45 24.80 7.59
CA ASN A 58 -10.10 25.33 7.69
C ASN A 58 -9.32 25.04 6.41
N ASN A 59 -8.21 25.76 6.19
CA ASN A 59 -7.28 25.47 5.09
C ASN A 59 -6.67 24.07 5.21
N ARG A 60 -6.49 23.57 6.44
CA ARG A 60 -5.92 22.25 6.68
C ARG A 60 -6.90 21.12 6.41
N LEU A 61 -6.41 20.11 5.73
CA LEU A 61 -7.15 18.88 5.45
C LEU A 61 -7.52 18.14 6.75
N PHE A 62 -6.59 18.11 7.70
CA PHE A 62 -6.76 17.49 9.03
C PHE A 62 -6.50 18.51 10.12
N PRO A 63 -7.54 19.15 10.68
CA PRO A 63 -7.41 20.14 11.74
C PRO A 63 -7.14 19.49 13.10
N ALA A 64 -6.08 18.68 13.18
CA ALA A 64 -5.67 17.95 14.36
C ALA A 64 -4.17 18.16 14.63
N THR A 65 -3.74 17.98 15.88
CA THR A 65 -2.32 17.95 16.22
C THR A 65 -1.72 16.57 16.01
N LEU A 66 -0.41 16.50 15.83
CA LEU A 66 0.28 15.21 15.71
C LEU A 66 0.10 14.35 16.98
N THR A 67 0.02 14.98 18.14
CA THR A 67 -0.25 14.29 19.41
C THR A 67 -1.65 13.69 19.42
N SER A 68 -2.68 14.46 19.06
CA SER A 68 -4.04 13.96 18.96
C SER A 68 -4.16 12.79 17.96
N LEU A 69 -3.50 12.89 16.80
CA LEU A 69 -3.45 11.81 15.83
C LEU A 69 -2.84 10.52 16.41
N LYS A 70 -1.72 10.65 17.11
CA LYS A 70 -1.03 9.51 17.76
C LYS A 70 -1.91 8.88 18.85
N THR A 71 -2.55 9.70 19.68
CA THR A 71 -3.46 9.24 20.74
C THR A 71 -4.67 8.49 20.16
N ASN A 72 -5.33 9.06 19.16
CA ASN A 72 -6.46 8.40 18.50
C ASN A 72 -6.04 7.08 17.82
N PHE A 73 -4.87 7.05 17.21
CA PHE A 73 -4.33 5.82 16.64
C PHE A 73 -4.06 4.76 17.71
N PHE A 74 -3.51 5.16 18.86
CA PHE A 74 -3.29 4.26 19.99
C PHE A 74 -4.59 3.68 20.51
N LEU A 75 -5.60 4.51 20.75
CA LEU A 75 -6.92 4.06 21.24
C LEU A 75 -7.60 3.11 20.24
N THR A 76 -7.60 3.47 18.96
CA THR A 76 -8.18 2.62 17.89
C THR A 76 -7.46 1.26 17.83
N ARG A 77 -6.14 1.26 17.93
CA ARG A 77 -5.33 0.06 17.93
C ARG A 77 -5.59 -0.82 19.15
N LYS A 78 -5.70 -0.23 20.35
CA LYS A 78 -6.05 -0.91 21.59
C LYS A 78 -7.42 -1.57 21.48
N HIS A 79 -8.42 -0.85 20.99
CA HIS A 79 -9.76 -1.38 20.76
C HIS A 79 -9.73 -2.55 19.75
N ALA A 80 -9.04 -2.40 18.63
CA ALA A 80 -8.91 -3.46 17.63
C ALA A 80 -8.18 -4.69 18.19
N ALA A 81 -7.13 -4.51 18.98
CA ALA A 81 -6.37 -5.59 19.61
C ALA A 81 -7.26 -6.40 20.58
N SER A 82 -8.08 -5.71 21.38
CA SER A 82 -9.04 -6.35 22.26
C SER A 82 -10.12 -7.09 21.47
N LYS A 83 -10.78 -6.42 20.51
CA LYS A 83 -11.86 -7.00 19.72
C LYS A 83 -11.45 -8.24 18.93
N LEU A 84 -10.22 -8.27 18.43
CA LEU A 84 -9.69 -9.37 17.61
C LEU A 84 -8.83 -10.35 18.43
N SER A 85 -8.77 -10.18 19.76
CA SER A 85 -7.91 -10.96 20.67
C SER A 85 -6.46 -11.09 20.17
N ASN A 86 -5.95 -10.03 19.52
CA ASN A 86 -4.65 -10.03 18.88
C ASN A 86 -3.73 -8.92 19.42
N GLN A 87 -2.95 -9.25 20.44
CA GLN A 87 -2.02 -8.33 21.08
C GLN A 87 -0.88 -7.84 20.16
N ARG A 88 -0.59 -8.56 19.05
CA ARG A 88 0.43 -8.12 18.08
C ARG A 88 0.07 -6.77 17.45
N LEU A 89 -1.23 -6.43 17.36
CA LEU A 89 -1.69 -5.13 16.85
C LEU A 89 -1.15 -3.97 17.68
N MET A 90 -0.85 -4.18 18.97
CA MET A 90 -0.26 -3.13 19.83
C MET A 90 1.16 -2.73 19.41
N LYS A 91 1.87 -3.54 18.64
CA LYS A 91 3.19 -3.22 18.07
C LYS A 91 3.12 -2.42 16.77
N THR A 92 1.93 -2.31 16.16
CA THR A 92 1.75 -1.57 14.90
C THR A 92 1.86 -0.05 15.15
N SER A 93 2.63 0.64 14.33
CA SER A 93 2.79 2.09 14.34
C SER A 93 2.51 2.68 12.94
N PHE A 94 2.46 3.99 12.80
CA PHE A 94 2.44 4.62 11.46
C PHE A 94 3.66 4.24 10.63
N HIS A 95 4.80 4.08 11.30
CA HIS A 95 6.03 3.66 10.65
C HIS A 95 5.94 2.23 10.13
N THR A 96 5.38 1.32 10.92
CA THR A 96 5.10 -0.07 10.50
C THR A 96 4.20 -0.12 9.26
N LEU A 97 3.13 0.69 9.22
CA LEU A 97 2.24 0.77 8.05
C LEU A 97 2.98 1.29 6.82
N ARG A 98 3.88 2.27 6.99
CA ARG A 98 4.70 2.82 5.93
C ARG A 98 5.69 1.78 5.40
N HIS A 99 6.38 1.06 6.28
CA HIS A 99 7.28 -0.03 5.91
C HIS A 99 6.54 -1.13 5.13
N TRP A 100 5.40 -1.58 5.67
CA TRP A 100 4.59 -2.58 5.00
C TRP A 100 4.19 -2.14 3.58
N LYS A 101 3.70 -0.91 3.43
CA LYS A 101 3.31 -0.38 2.10
C LYS A 101 4.51 -0.31 1.15
N ALA A 102 5.67 0.14 1.61
CA ALA A 102 6.87 0.21 0.80
C ALA A 102 7.37 -1.18 0.35
N THR A 103 7.36 -2.16 1.26
CA THR A 103 7.72 -3.54 0.95
C THR A 103 6.78 -4.15 -0.08
N MET A 104 5.46 -3.94 0.08
CA MET A 104 4.46 -4.41 -0.89
C MET A 104 4.57 -3.71 -2.24
N GLU A 105 4.94 -2.44 -2.26
CA GLU A 105 5.17 -1.72 -3.52
C GLU A 105 6.43 -2.24 -4.23
N TYR A 106 7.50 -2.48 -3.48
CA TYR A 106 8.70 -3.12 -4.02
C TYR A 106 8.42 -4.54 -4.51
N HIS A 107 7.64 -5.33 -3.76
CA HIS A 107 7.24 -6.67 -4.18
C HIS A 107 6.52 -6.68 -5.53
N LYS A 108 5.64 -5.70 -5.75
CA LYS A 108 4.89 -5.55 -7.01
C LYS A 108 5.75 -5.11 -8.19
N THR A 109 6.59 -4.10 -7.96
CA THR A 109 7.29 -3.40 -9.05
C THR A 109 8.70 -3.91 -9.27
N LYS A 110 9.32 -4.48 -8.22
CA LYS A 110 10.76 -4.79 -8.14
C LYS A 110 11.65 -3.58 -8.46
N ASP A 111 11.09 -2.37 -8.41
CA ASP A 111 11.77 -1.12 -8.70
C ASP A 111 12.02 -0.33 -7.39
N ILE A 112 13.28 -0.34 -6.94
CA ILE A 112 13.70 0.34 -5.73
C ILE A 112 13.72 1.86 -5.88
N ILE A 113 13.96 2.35 -7.10
CA ILE A 113 13.96 3.79 -7.41
C ILE A 113 12.54 4.33 -7.29
N HIS A 114 11.57 3.61 -7.84
CA HIS A 114 10.16 3.94 -7.67
C HIS A 114 9.76 4.01 -6.19
N VAL A 115 10.16 3.03 -5.38
CA VAL A 115 9.88 3.03 -3.93
C VAL A 115 10.57 4.21 -3.22
N GLN A 116 11.81 4.53 -3.59
CA GLN A 116 12.52 5.69 -3.07
C GLN A 116 11.75 7.00 -3.32
N GLN A 117 11.31 7.21 -4.55
CA GLN A 117 10.52 8.38 -4.95
C GLN A 117 9.16 8.43 -4.21
N LEU A 118 8.47 7.30 -4.13
CA LEU A 118 7.20 7.17 -3.41
C LEU A 118 7.31 7.60 -1.94
N LEU A 119 8.41 7.20 -1.29
CA LEU A 119 8.69 7.53 0.10
C LEU A 119 9.31 8.90 0.29
N GLY A 120 9.89 9.49 -0.75
CA GLY A 120 10.64 10.74 -0.69
C GLY A 120 11.96 10.62 0.05
N HIS A 121 12.62 9.47 0.00
CA HIS A 121 13.94 9.30 0.60
C HIS A 121 15.01 9.99 -0.24
N ARG A 122 15.89 10.77 0.38
CA ARG A 122 17.03 11.42 -0.28
C ARG A 122 18.09 10.43 -0.65
N ASP A 123 18.37 9.47 0.25
CA ASP A 123 19.38 8.45 0.06
C ASP A 123 18.71 7.09 -0.22
N ILE A 124 19.20 6.42 -1.26
CA ILE A 124 18.75 5.09 -1.65
C ILE A 124 19.04 4.04 -0.57
N LYS A 125 20.10 4.21 0.21
CA LYS A 125 20.45 3.31 1.33
C LYS A 125 19.28 3.13 2.30
N SER A 126 18.53 4.21 2.57
CA SER A 126 17.33 4.18 3.41
C SER A 126 16.17 3.36 2.81
N THR A 127 16.26 3.04 1.51
CA THR A 127 15.23 2.29 0.77
C THR A 127 15.64 0.84 0.55
N MET A 128 16.94 0.54 0.52
CA MET A 128 17.46 -0.83 0.30
C MET A 128 16.96 -1.85 1.34
N LEU A 129 16.65 -1.41 2.54
CA LEU A 129 15.98 -2.20 3.58
C LEU A 129 14.75 -2.97 3.05
N TYR A 130 14.00 -2.40 2.07
CA TYR A 130 12.78 -3.03 1.56
C TYR A 130 13.06 -4.22 0.63
N ILE A 131 14.24 -4.31 0.05
CA ILE A 131 14.71 -5.49 -0.68
C ILE A 131 14.83 -6.67 0.30
N THR A 132 15.52 -6.45 1.41
CA THR A 132 15.71 -7.47 2.44
C THR A 132 14.39 -7.90 3.09
N LEU A 133 13.53 -6.92 3.42
CA LEU A 133 12.22 -7.20 4.00
C LEU A 133 11.32 -7.98 3.04
N GLU A 134 11.34 -7.65 1.77
CA GLU A 134 10.57 -8.37 0.75
C GLU A 134 11.07 -9.81 0.63
N GLN A 135 12.37 -10.01 0.53
CA GLN A 135 12.96 -11.35 0.50
C GLN A 135 12.55 -12.18 1.73
N GLN A 136 12.69 -11.64 2.93
CA GLN A 136 12.32 -12.34 4.17
C GLN A 136 10.82 -12.70 4.24
N LEU A 137 9.95 -11.85 3.71
CA LEU A 137 8.51 -12.07 3.76
C LEU A 137 8.01 -13.05 2.69
N PHE A 138 8.65 -13.07 1.51
CA PHE A 138 8.15 -13.78 0.35
C PHE A 138 9.04 -14.93 -0.15
N GLN A 139 10.26 -15.10 0.41
CA GLN A 139 11.14 -16.24 0.05
C GLN A 139 10.55 -17.62 0.36
N ASN A 140 9.58 -17.70 1.26
CA ASN A 140 8.96 -18.98 1.67
C ASN A 140 7.59 -19.24 1.02
N THR A 141 7.15 -18.37 0.14
CA THR A 141 5.90 -18.58 -0.62
C THR A 141 6.25 -19.04 -2.04
N ASN A 142 6.45 -20.35 -2.20
CA ASN A 142 6.45 -21.02 -3.51
C ASN A 142 5.10 -20.88 -4.25
N ASP A 143 4.24 -20.01 -3.76
CA ASP A 143 2.87 -19.78 -4.22
C ASP A 143 2.74 -18.45 -4.98
N GLU A 144 3.66 -18.17 -5.90
CA GLU A 144 3.54 -16.98 -6.78
C GLU A 144 2.42 -17.13 -7.83
N PHE A 145 1.92 -18.36 -8.01
CA PHE A 145 0.96 -18.66 -9.05
C PHE A 145 -0.25 -19.42 -8.50
N HIS A 146 -1.44 -19.05 -8.98
CA HIS A 146 -2.60 -19.93 -8.95
C HIS A 146 -2.46 -20.92 -10.10
N VAL A 147 -2.48 -22.20 -9.79
CA VAL A 147 -2.50 -23.27 -10.80
C VAL A 147 -3.93 -23.80 -10.94
N ARG A 148 -4.38 -23.98 -12.16
CA ARG A 148 -5.66 -24.61 -12.53
C ARG A 148 -5.42 -25.65 -13.60
N VAL A 149 -6.26 -26.66 -13.62
CA VAL A 149 -6.22 -27.75 -14.59
C VAL A 149 -7.55 -27.80 -15.34
N ALA A 150 -7.49 -27.85 -16.65
CA ALA A 150 -8.64 -27.99 -17.53
C ALA A 150 -8.60 -29.33 -18.27
N LYS A 151 -9.77 -29.91 -18.51
CA LYS A 151 -9.96 -31.14 -19.30
C LYS A 151 -10.73 -30.90 -20.60
N THR A 152 -11.58 -29.89 -20.59
CA THR A 152 -12.46 -29.60 -21.73
C THR A 152 -12.05 -28.31 -22.42
N THR A 153 -12.42 -28.15 -23.67
CA THR A 153 -12.17 -26.95 -24.48
C THR A 153 -12.85 -25.71 -23.83
N GLU A 154 -14.02 -25.92 -23.24
CA GLU A 154 -14.77 -24.88 -22.55
C GLU A 154 -14.03 -24.38 -21.30
N ASP A 155 -13.48 -25.31 -20.51
CA ASP A 155 -12.66 -24.94 -19.33
C ASP A 155 -11.40 -24.19 -19.73
N ILE A 156 -10.73 -24.63 -20.81
CA ILE A 156 -9.54 -23.97 -21.37
C ILE A 156 -9.87 -22.53 -21.74
N LYS A 157 -10.97 -22.32 -22.47
CA LYS A 157 -11.41 -21.00 -22.92
C LYS A 157 -11.72 -20.10 -21.72
N ALA A 158 -12.46 -20.61 -20.74
CA ALA A 158 -12.82 -19.86 -19.53
C ALA A 158 -11.57 -19.43 -18.73
N LEU A 159 -10.54 -20.30 -18.62
CA LEU A 159 -9.31 -19.96 -17.93
C LEU A 159 -8.50 -18.90 -18.68
N LEU A 160 -8.43 -18.97 -20.02
CA LEU A 160 -7.75 -17.96 -20.83
C LEU A 160 -8.45 -16.59 -20.73
N GLU A 161 -9.79 -16.56 -20.76
CA GLU A 161 -10.59 -15.32 -20.63
C GLU A 161 -10.36 -14.63 -19.26
N VAL A 162 -10.14 -15.40 -18.19
CA VAL A 162 -9.82 -14.88 -16.85
C VAL A 162 -8.34 -14.50 -16.72
N GLY A 163 -7.52 -14.71 -17.77
CA GLY A 163 -6.11 -14.32 -17.81
C GLY A 163 -5.15 -15.32 -17.18
N PHE A 164 -5.46 -16.61 -17.25
CA PHE A 164 -4.51 -17.67 -16.97
C PHE A 164 -3.64 -17.95 -18.20
N GLU A 165 -2.34 -18.19 -17.98
CA GLU A 165 -1.38 -18.59 -19.01
C GLU A 165 -1.33 -20.12 -19.09
N TYR A 166 -1.34 -20.67 -20.29
CA TYR A 166 -1.10 -22.08 -20.54
C TYR A 166 0.36 -22.44 -20.25
N ILE A 167 0.60 -23.59 -19.59
CA ILE A 167 1.94 -24.03 -19.24
C ILE A 167 2.32 -25.27 -20.05
N LEU A 168 1.54 -26.35 -19.90
CA LEU A 168 1.82 -27.64 -20.53
C LEU A 168 0.56 -28.53 -20.52
N GLU A 169 0.64 -29.59 -21.32
CA GLU A 169 -0.31 -30.71 -21.31
C GLU A 169 0.42 -31.97 -20.80
N LYS A 170 -0.27 -32.72 -19.95
CA LYS A 170 0.17 -34.04 -19.50
C LYS A 170 -1.03 -34.93 -19.23
N ASP A 171 -1.01 -36.12 -19.80
CA ASP A 171 -2.05 -37.14 -19.61
C ASP A 171 -3.47 -36.65 -19.95
N GLY A 172 -3.60 -35.83 -21.04
CA GLY A 172 -4.87 -35.23 -21.47
C GLY A 172 -5.37 -34.09 -20.51
N LEU A 173 -4.53 -33.63 -19.63
CA LEU A 173 -4.81 -32.51 -18.71
C LEU A 173 -4.00 -31.28 -19.10
N HIS A 174 -4.69 -30.14 -19.27
CA HIS A 174 -4.07 -28.86 -19.58
C HIS A 174 -3.84 -28.04 -18.31
N PHE A 175 -2.59 -27.68 -18.04
CA PHE A 175 -2.17 -26.94 -16.85
C PHE A 175 -2.03 -25.46 -17.18
N PHE A 176 -2.66 -24.62 -16.34
CA PHE A 176 -2.66 -23.18 -16.46
C PHE A 176 -2.14 -22.55 -15.19
N ARG A 177 -1.49 -21.40 -15.32
CA ARG A 177 -1.08 -20.57 -14.17
C ARG A 177 -1.53 -19.12 -14.37
N LYS A 178 -1.77 -18.46 -13.25
CA LYS A 178 -1.97 -17.02 -13.20
C LYS A 178 -1.19 -16.47 -12.02
N ARG A 179 -0.46 -15.40 -12.25
CA ARG A 179 0.27 -14.74 -11.16
C ARG A 179 -0.73 -14.14 -10.16
N LYS A 180 -0.45 -14.31 -8.86
CA LYS A 180 -1.25 -13.74 -7.77
C LYS A 180 -1.15 -12.23 -7.69
#